data_b10ccebc68da743db4c504c7648f0c7c
#
_entry.id   b10ccebc68da743db4c504c7648f0c7c
#
_cell.length_a   1.000
_cell.length_b   1.000
_cell.length_c   1.000
_cell.angle_alpha   90.00
_cell.angle_beta   90.00
_cell.angle_gamma   90.00
#
_symmetry.space_group_name_H-M   'P 1'
#
loop_
_entity.id
_entity.type
_entity.pdbx_description
1 polymer ?
#
loop_
_entity_poly.entity_id
_entity_poly.type
_entity_poly.pdbx_seq_one_letter_code
_entity_poly.pdbx_strand_id
1 'polypeptide(L)' 'EGLAEGQAKGHVEGLRETARRMLSKGIDIATISELTTLTPDQIRCL' A
#
# COMPACT_ATOMS: atom_id res chain seq x y z
N GLU A 1 -7.43 2.65 -21.49
CA GLU A 1 -7.78 3.06 -20.11
C GLU A 1 -8.06 1.86 -19.22
N GLY A 2 -8.76 0.86 -19.73
CA GLY A 2 -9.01 -0.36 -18.98
C GLY A 2 -7.75 -1.10 -18.57
N LEU A 3 -6.75 -1.12 -19.46
CA LEU A 3 -5.48 -1.74 -19.15
C LEU A 3 -4.74 -1.02 -18.04
N ALA A 4 -4.78 0.32 -18.06
CA ALA A 4 -4.14 1.12 -17.04
C ALA A 4 -4.81 0.89 -15.68
N GLU A 5 -6.12 0.77 -15.66
CA GLU A 5 -6.86 0.49 -14.42
C GLU A 5 -6.51 -0.89 -13.87
N GLY A 6 -6.43 -1.88 -14.73
CA GLY A 6 -6.07 -3.23 -14.31
C GLY A 6 -4.67 -3.29 -13.71
N GLN A 7 -3.72 -2.62 -14.35
CA GLN A 7 -2.36 -2.57 -13.85
C GLN A 7 -2.28 -1.80 -12.54
N ALA A 8 -3.03 -0.71 -12.43
CA ALA A 8 -3.06 0.07 -11.21
C ALA A 8 -3.60 -0.74 -10.04
N LYS A 9 -4.63 -1.54 -10.27
CA LYS A 9 -5.18 -2.40 -9.22
C LYS A 9 -4.17 -3.43 -8.75
N GLY A 10 -3.52 -4.12 -9.68
CA GLY A 10 -2.50 -5.11 -9.32
C GLY A 10 -1.35 -4.49 -8.56
N HIS A 11 -0.93 -3.31 -8.97
CA HIS A 11 0.13 -2.58 -8.29
C HIS A 11 -0.27 -2.18 -6.87
N VAL A 12 -1.49 -1.68 -6.71
CA VAL A 12 -2.00 -1.27 -5.39
C VAL A 12 -2.13 -2.47 -4.46
N GLU A 13 -2.59 -3.59 -4.96
CA GLU A 13 -2.68 -4.80 -4.16
C GLU A 13 -1.31 -5.26 -3.66
N GLY A 14 -0.30 -5.21 -4.52
CA GLY A 14 1.07 -5.51 -4.12
C GLY A 14 1.59 -4.57 -3.05
N LEU A 15 1.30 -3.27 -3.19
CA LEU A 15 1.68 -2.28 -2.20
C LEU A 15 0.98 -2.50 -0.87
N ARG A 16 -0.29 -2.88 -0.90
CA ARG A 16 -1.05 -3.18 0.31
C ARG A 16 -0.43 -4.35 1.06
N GLU A 17 -0.07 -5.39 0.36
CA GLU A 17 0.57 -6.54 0.98
C GLU A 17 1.91 -6.16 1.59
N THR A 18 2.70 -5.39 0.87
CA THR A 18 3.98 -4.89 1.37
C THR A 18 3.77 -4.04 2.63
N ALA A 19 2.78 -3.13 2.60
CA ALA A 19 2.47 -2.29 3.75
C ALA A 19 2.05 -3.13 4.95
N ARG A 20 1.27 -4.17 4.73
CA ARG A 20 0.83 -5.06 5.78
C ARG A 20 2.01 -5.74 6.46
N ARG A 21 2.98 -6.18 5.67
CA ARG A 21 4.20 -6.80 6.19
C ARG A 21 5.02 -5.80 6.99
N MET A 22 5.09 -4.57 6.52
CA MET A 22 5.81 -3.50 7.23
C MET A 22 5.17 -3.23 8.59
N LEU A 23 3.84 -3.18 8.64
CA LEU A 23 3.12 -3.02 9.90
C LEU A 23 3.44 -4.14 10.87
N SER A 24 3.50 -5.37 10.38
CA SER A 24 3.83 -6.54 11.17
C SER A 24 5.23 -6.45 11.77
N LYS A 25 6.12 -5.73 11.09
CA LYS A 25 7.48 -5.52 11.57
C LYS A 25 7.63 -4.33 12.51
N GLY A 26 6.54 -3.63 12.79
CA GLY A 26 6.56 -2.51 13.69
C GLY A 26 6.92 -1.18 13.04
N ILE A 27 6.88 -1.10 11.72
CA ILE A 27 7.16 0.14 11.01
C ILE A 27 5.95 1.06 11.15
N ASP A 28 6.17 2.34 11.37
CA ASP A 28 5.09 3.29 11.58
C ASP A 28 4.36 3.62 10.26
N ILE A 29 3.10 4.03 10.39
CA ILE A 29 2.24 4.32 9.24
C ILE A 29 2.82 5.42 8.36
N ALA A 30 3.40 6.45 8.97
CA ALA A 30 3.98 7.55 8.21
C ALA A 30 5.09 7.05 7.27
N THR A 31 5.97 6.20 7.77
CA THR A 31 7.04 5.63 6.97
C THR A 31 6.49 4.72 5.87
N ILE A 32 5.52 3.89 6.21
CA ILE A 32 4.89 2.99 5.24
C ILE A 32 4.22 3.80 4.13
N SER A 33 3.51 4.86 4.49
CA SER A 33 2.87 5.74 3.53
C SER A 33 3.88 6.34 2.55
N GLU A 34 5.01 6.75 3.06
CA GLU A 34 6.08 7.32 2.24
C GLU A 34 6.69 6.29 1.28
N LEU A 35 6.94 5.09 1.78
CA LEU A 35 7.59 4.05 1.00
C LEU A 35 6.66 3.41 -0.04
N THR A 36 5.38 3.27 0.29
CA THR A 36 4.39 2.62 -0.58
C THR A 36 3.56 3.60 -1.38
N THR A 37 3.65 4.89 -1.11
CA THR A 37 2.81 5.95 -1.69
C THR A 37 1.33 5.79 -1.37
N LEU A 38 0.99 4.93 -0.44
CA LEU A 38 -0.39 4.77 0.05
C LEU A 38 -0.69 5.88 1.06
N THR A 39 -1.97 6.25 1.16
CA THR A 39 -2.38 7.19 2.20
C THR A 39 -2.40 6.50 3.55
N PRO A 40 -2.25 7.24 4.66
CA PRO A 40 -2.37 6.63 6.00
C PRO A 40 -3.69 5.92 6.21
N ASP A 41 -4.78 6.47 5.65
CA ASP A 41 -6.10 5.85 5.75
C ASP A 41 -6.13 4.49 5.06
N GLN A 42 -5.51 4.37 3.90
CA GLN A 42 -5.41 3.11 3.20
C GLN A 42 -4.63 2.08 4.01
N ILE A 43 -3.59 2.51 4.66
CA ILE A 43 -2.77 1.62 5.49
C ILE A 43 -3.56 1.13 6.71
N ARG A 44 -4.34 2.00 7.32
CA ARG A 44 -5.18 1.63 8.47
C ARG A 44 -6.26 0.63 8.11
N CYS A 45 -6.70 0.62 6.87
CA CYS A 45 -7.75 -0.28 6.38
C CYS A 45 -7.24 -1.64 5.92
N LEU A 46 -5.97 -1.88 6.02
CA LEU A 46 -5.38 -3.15 5.58
C LEU A 46 -5.78 -4.32 6.47
#